data_e78e5d31a22233b266823b8cce02ac9c
#
_entry.id   e78e5d31a22233b266823b8cce02ac9c
#
_cell.length_a   1.000
_cell.length_b   1.000
_cell.length_c   1.000
_cell.angle_alpha   90.00
_cell.angle_beta   90.00
_cell.angle_gamma   90.00
#
_symmetry.space_group_name_H-M   'P 1'
#
loop_
_entity.id
_entity.type
_entity.pdbx_description
1 polymer ?
#
loop_
_entity_poly.entity_id
_entity_poly.type
_entity_poly.pdbx_seq_one_letter_code
_entity_poly.pdbx_strand_id
1 'polypeptide(L)'
;MKYLDEYRDARIARALAAEVAREVRGHWVLMEICGGQTHTIMRYGLDELLPANIELVHGPGCPVCVTPLETIDKALELAARPDVILVSYGDMLRVPGSTTDLFTVKAKGGDVRVVYSPTEALKIARQDPERKVVFLAIGFETTAPANAMAVWQAKREGIGNFSVLVSQVLVPPAIRALMTSPDCRVNGFIAPGHVCTVMGYEEYEGLVRDFHVPIVVGGFEPVDLLEAVLMLVKQLEKGEARVENQYVRSVNYQGNLPAQRVVKEVFEIADQKWRGIGVIPMSGLRVREEYGDYDASRIFGLAAITAEEPAECISAQVLQGRKKPTDCPAFGMRCTPQYPLGAPMVSAEGACAAYYNYRRQFPVPGSQFLVTP
;
A
#
# COMPACT_ATOMS: atom_id res chain seq x y z
N MET A 1 21.95 -15.86 -2.26
CA MET A 1 21.97 -14.79 -3.32
C MET A 1 22.35 -13.49 -2.64
N LYS A 2 23.37 -12.80 -3.14
CA LYS A 2 23.83 -11.52 -2.56
C LYS A 2 22.65 -10.53 -2.40
N TYR A 3 22.59 -9.82 -1.28
CA TYR A 3 21.53 -8.91 -0.87
C TYR A 3 20.16 -9.56 -0.58
N LEU A 4 20.11 -10.88 -0.40
CA LEU A 4 18.92 -11.61 -0.01
C LEU A 4 19.18 -12.52 1.19
N ASP A 5 20.11 -13.49 1.05
CA ASP A 5 20.31 -14.53 2.07
C ASP A 5 20.85 -13.93 3.38
N GLU A 6 21.74 -12.94 3.32
CA GLU A 6 22.28 -12.24 4.48
C GLU A 6 21.22 -11.46 5.27
N TYR A 7 20.16 -10.96 4.59
CA TYR A 7 19.06 -10.25 5.24
C TYR A 7 17.96 -11.19 5.76
N ARG A 8 18.09 -12.51 5.47
CA ARG A 8 17.20 -13.58 5.98
C ARG A 8 17.89 -14.51 6.96
N ASP A 9 19.12 -14.20 7.41
CA ASP A 9 19.85 -15.02 8.37
C ASP A 9 19.15 -14.98 9.74
N ALA A 10 18.64 -16.14 10.16
CA ALA A 10 17.90 -16.29 11.41
C ALA A 10 18.76 -16.00 12.67
N ARG A 11 20.10 -16.18 12.60
CA ARG A 11 21.00 -15.88 13.72
C ARG A 11 21.11 -14.37 13.90
N ILE A 12 21.23 -13.61 12.79
CA ILE A 12 21.28 -12.15 12.82
C ILE A 12 19.94 -11.61 13.32
N ALA A 13 18.82 -12.13 12.80
CA ALA A 13 17.49 -11.73 13.23
C ALA A 13 17.27 -11.95 14.74
N ARG A 14 17.65 -13.11 15.28
CA ARG A 14 17.55 -13.37 16.74
C ARG A 14 18.49 -12.49 17.56
N ALA A 15 19.69 -12.20 17.07
CA ALA A 15 20.61 -11.30 17.76
C ALA A 15 20.07 -9.87 17.83
N LEU A 16 19.47 -9.37 16.75
CA LEU A 16 18.81 -8.06 16.74
C LEU A 16 17.58 -8.02 17.67
N ALA A 17 16.74 -9.05 17.66
CA ALA A 17 15.60 -9.13 18.59
C ALA A 17 16.07 -9.14 20.06
N ALA A 18 17.16 -9.87 20.36
CA ALA A 18 17.75 -9.86 21.69
C ALA A 18 18.37 -8.48 22.06
N GLU A 19 18.91 -7.75 21.08
CA GLU A 19 19.39 -6.38 21.28
C GLU A 19 18.21 -5.43 21.57
N VAL A 20 17.12 -5.51 20.79
CA VAL A 20 15.89 -4.76 21.08
C VAL A 20 15.40 -5.03 22.50
N ALA A 21 15.38 -6.30 22.95
CA ALA A 21 14.95 -6.67 24.30
C ALA A 21 15.87 -6.12 25.40
N ARG A 22 17.16 -5.87 25.13
CA ARG A 22 18.09 -5.24 26.08
C ARG A 22 17.95 -3.71 26.14
N GLU A 23 17.63 -3.10 25.01
CA GLU A 23 17.54 -1.64 24.88
C GLU A 23 16.19 -1.10 25.40
N VAL A 24 15.09 -1.81 25.11
CA VAL A 24 13.75 -1.33 25.40
C VAL A 24 13.43 -1.34 26.90
N ARG A 25 12.88 -0.22 27.41
CA ARG A 25 12.40 -0.05 28.79
C ARG A 25 10.95 0.40 28.84
N GLY A 26 10.52 1.24 27.89
CA GLY A 26 9.16 1.73 27.74
C GLY A 26 8.24 0.70 27.06
N HIS A 27 6.97 1.10 26.89
CA HIS A 27 6.01 0.41 26.06
C HIS A 27 5.80 1.21 24.78
N TRP A 28 6.11 0.62 23.63
CA TRP A 28 6.11 1.32 22.37
C TRP A 28 5.24 0.64 21.33
N VAL A 29 4.40 1.41 20.68
CA VAL A 29 3.60 1.00 19.51
C VAL A 29 4.28 1.52 18.26
N LEU A 30 4.77 0.62 17.43
CA LEU A 30 5.47 0.94 16.18
C LEU A 30 4.60 0.52 15.00
N MET A 31 4.42 1.43 14.06
CA MET A 31 3.61 1.19 12.86
C MET A 31 4.49 1.10 11.63
N GLU A 32 4.40 0.00 10.89
CA GLU A 32 4.87 -0.01 9.51
C GLU A 32 3.79 0.50 8.56
N ILE A 33 4.18 1.23 7.51
CA ILE A 33 3.27 1.75 6.49
C ILE A 33 3.64 1.18 5.12
N CYS A 34 3.68 -0.15 5.04
CA CYS A 34 3.90 -0.84 3.78
C CYS A 34 3.40 -2.28 3.84
N GLY A 35 2.53 -2.65 2.92
CA GLY A 35 2.02 -4.02 2.84
C GLY A 35 3.11 -5.08 2.66
N GLY A 36 4.19 -4.78 1.95
CA GLY A 36 5.35 -5.68 1.84
C GLY A 36 6.06 -5.91 3.18
N GLN A 37 6.13 -4.89 4.03
CA GLN A 37 6.66 -5.01 5.40
C GLN A 37 5.69 -5.81 6.28
N THR A 38 4.37 -5.53 6.20
CA THR A 38 3.34 -6.33 6.86
C THR A 38 3.48 -7.82 6.53
N HIS A 39 3.59 -8.13 5.24
CA HIS A 39 3.75 -9.50 4.76
C HIS A 39 4.97 -10.18 5.38
N THR A 40 6.12 -9.51 5.38
CA THR A 40 7.36 -10.04 5.95
C THR A 40 7.25 -10.24 7.47
N ILE A 41 6.72 -9.27 8.21
CA ILE A 41 6.51 -9.38 9.65
C ILE A 41 5.68 -10.64 9.98
N MET A 42 4.55 -10.81 9.30
CA MET A 42 3.66 -11.95 9.54
C MET A 42 4.27 -13.27 9.08
N ARG A 43 4.88 -13.29 7.90
CA ARG A 43 5.46 -14.51 7.32
C ARG A 43 6.60 -15.09 8.15
N TYR A 44 7.43 -14.24 8.71
CA TYR A 44 8.59 -14.67 9.49
C TYR A 44 8.37 -14.60 11.00
N GLY A 45 7.19 -14.18 11.46
CA GLY A 45 6.87 -14.10 12.88
C GLY A 45 7.71 -13.07 13.65
N LEU A 46 8.08 -11.95 13.01
CA LEU A 46 8.99 -10.99 13.61
C LEU A 46 8.42 -10.33 14.87
N ASP A 47 7.11 -10.11 14.90
CA ASP A 47 6.40 -9.59 16.08
C ASP A 47 6.45 -10.55 17.28
N GLU A 48 6.56 -11.87 17.05
CA GLU A 48 6.72 -12.87 18.12
C GLU A 48 8.16 -12.96 18.66
N LEU A 49 9.14 -12.47 17.88
CA LEU A 49 10.53 -12.38 18.33
C LEU A 49 10.79 -11.19 19.24
N LEU A 50 9.93 -10.16 19.15
CA LEU A 50 10.09 -8.93 19.91
C LEU A 50 9.56 -9.08 21.36
N PRO A 51 10.11 -8.33 22.33
CA PRO A 51 9.62 -8.35 23.70
C PRO A 51 8.19 -7.78 23.79
N ALA A 52 7.41 -8.24 24.77
CA ALA A 52 5.99 -7.91 24.91
C ALA A 52 5.66 -6.41 25.09
N ASN A 53 6.65 -5.58 25.39
CA ASN A 53 6.51 -4.13 25.46
C ASN A 53 6.76 -3.40 24.14
N ILE A 54 6.99 -4.13 23.05
CA ILE A 54 6.95 -3.61 21.68
C ILE A 54 5.73 -4.19 20.97
N GLU A 55 4.83 -3.32 20.54
CA GLU A 55 3.69 -3.70 19.72
C GLU A 55 3.91 -3.25 18.28
N LEU A 56 3.93 -4.18 17.32
CA LEU A 56 3.86 -3.85 15.91
C LEU A 56 2.40 -3.76 15.46
N VAL A 57 2.05 -2.66 14.79
CA VAL A 57 0.74 -2.42 14.19
C VAL A 57 0.89 -2.07 12.72
N HIS A 58 -0.16 -2.33 11.95
CA HIS A 58 -0.15 -2.19 10.49
C HIS A 58 -0.85 -0.92 10.06
N GLY A 59 -0.15 -0.11 9.26
CA GLY A 59 -0.65 1.12 8.70
C GLY A 59 -1.32 0.94 7.32
N PRO A 60 -1.83 2.02 6.73
CA PRO A 60 -2.53 2.00 5.44
C PRO A 60 -1.55 1.95 4.26
N GLY A 61 -0.64 0.97 4.25
CA GLY A 61 0.47 0.85 3.29
C GLY A 61 0.23 -0.11 2.12
N CYS A 62 -0.96 -0.69 1.98
CA CYS A 62 -1.31 -1.58 0.88
C CYS A 62 -2.23 -0.84 -0.12
N PRO A 63 -1.84 -0.66 -1.39
CA PRO A 63 -2.63 0.12 -2.35
C PRO A 63 -4.01 -0.47 -2.63
N VAL A 64 -4.11 -1.80 -2.70
CA VAL A 64 -5.39 -2.51 -2.84
C VAL A 64 -6.30 -2.21 -1.65
N CYS A 65 -5.73 -2.19 -0.44
CA CYS A 65 -6.47 -2.04 0.81
C CYS A 65 -7.07 -0.64 1.00
N VAL A 66 -6.39 0.39 0.49
CA VAL A 66 -6.78 1.79 0.68
C VAL A 66 -7.56 2.38 -0.50
N THR A 67 -7.69 1.64 -1.60
CA THR A 67 -8.49 2.06 -2.76
C THR A 67 -9.96 2.17 -2.36
N PRO A 68 -10.59 3.37 -2.52
CA PRO A 68 -11.98 3.61 -2.15
C PRO A 68 -12.96 2.68 -2.85
N LEU A 69 -14.05 2.31 -2.18
CA LEU A 69 -15.08 1.43 -2.72
C LEU A 69 -15.70 2.01 -4.00
N GLU A 70 -15.96 3.33 -4.03
CA GLU A 70 -16.44 3.99 -5.23
C GLU A 70 -15.49 3.93 -6.42
N THR A 71 -14.18 3.80 -6.21
CA THR A 71 -13.23 3.57 -7.31
C THR A 71 -13.40 2.17 -7.90
N ILE A 72 -13.67 1.18 -7.05
CA ILE A 72 -14.00 -0.18 -7.52
C ILE A 72 -15.31 -0.16 -8.30
N ASP A 73 -16.36 0.53 -7.80
CA ASP A 73 -17.63 0.62 -8.50
C ASP A 73 -17.52 1.35 -9.84
N LYS A 74 -16.70 2.41 -9.93
CA LYS A 74 -16.34 3.05 -11.21
C LYS A 74 -15.67 2.08 -12.18
N ALA A 75 -14.75 1.25 -11.68
CA ALA A 75 -14.10 0.23 -12.51
C ALA A 75 -15.09 -0.86 -12.97
N LEU A 76 -16.05 -1.25 -12.12
CA LEU A 76 -17.13 -2.20 -12.47
C LEU A 76 -18.04 -1.63 -13.56
N GLU A 77 -18.44 -0.35 -13.43
CA GLU A 77 -19.24 0.35 -14.45
C GLU A 77 -18.51 0.38 -15.80
N LEU A 78 -17.22 0.71 -15.80
CA LEU A 78 -16.39 0.71 -17.01
C LEU A 78 -16.26 -0.69 -17.61
N ALA A 79 -16.00 -1.70 -16.78
CA ALA A 79 -15.82 -3.07 -17.22
C ALA A 79 -17.09 -3.70 -17.82
N ALA A 80 -18.27 -3.20 -17.46
CA ALA A 80 -19.55 -3.65 -18.00
C ALA A 80 -19.87 -3.08 -19.39
N ARG A 81 -19.13 -2.07 -19.86
CA ARG A 81 -19.35 -1.42 -21.16
C ARG A 81 -18.75 -2.25 -22.30
N PRO A 82 -19.50 -2.51 -23.39
CA PRO A 82 -19.01 -3.34 -24.49
C PRO A 82 -17.87 -2.68 -25.31
N ASP A 83 -17.78 -1.36 -25.30
CA ASP A 83 -16.77 -0.55 -25.99
C ASP A 83 -15.50 -0.31 -25.16
N VAL A 84 -15.46 -0.82 -23.92
CA VAL A 84 -14.32 -0.65 -23.00
C VAL A 84 -13.56 -1.96 -22.81
N ILE A 85 -12.25 -1.86 -22.77
CA ILE A 85 -11.32 -2.87 -22.23
C ILE A 85 -10.78 -2.31 -20.91
N LEU A 86 -11.20 -2.89 -19.79
CA LEU A 86 -10.63 -2.54 -18.50
C LEU A 86 -9.36 -3.33 -18.26
N VAL A 87 -8.29 -2.62 -17.92
CA VAL A 87 -6.97 -3.22 -17.68
C VAL A 87 -6.55 -2.94 -16.24
N SER A 88 -6.08 -3.95 -15.50
CA SER A 88 -5.71 -3.79 -14.09
C SER A 88 -4.66 -4.80 -13.65
N TYR A 89 -4.16 -4.61 -12.42
CA TYR A 89 -3.37 -5.62 -11.70
C TYR A 89 -4.28 -6.74 -11.18
N GLY A 90 -3.71 -7.96 -11.07
CA GLY A 90 -4.49 -9.17 -10.78
C GLY A 90 -5.29 -9.13 -9.48
N ASP A 91 -4.73 -8.59 -8.41
CA ASP A 91 -5.40 -8.50 -7.11
C ASP A 91 -6.70 -7.68 -7.16
N MET A 92 -6.73 -6.63 -7.99
CA MET A 92 -7.89 -5.76 -8.11
C MET A 92 -9.13 -6.47 -8.61
N LEU A 93 -8.98 -7.58 -9.37
CA LEU A 93 -10.12 -8.32 -9.91
C LEU A 93 -10.97 -8.97 -8.81
N ARG A 94 -10.38 -9.23 -7.64
CA ARG A 94 -11.05 -9.88 -6.49
C ARG A 94 -11.52 -8.90 -5.42
N VAL A 95 -11.19 -7.61 -5.57
CA VAL A 95 -11.64 -6.61 -4.59
C VAL A 95 -13.15 -6.44 -4.71
N PRO A 96 -13.90 -6.66 -3.61
CA PRO A 96 -15.35 -6.49 -3.66
C PRO A 96 -15.72 -5.02 -3.84
N GLY A 97 -16.59 -4.76 -4.85
CA GLY A 97 -17.35 -3.53 -4.98
C GLY A 97 -18.64 -3.57 -4.14
N SER A 98 -19.51 -2.61 -4.33
CA SER A 98 -20.80 -2.56 -3.59
C SER A 98 -21.72 -3.74 -3.90
N THR A 99 -21.70 -4.27 -5.11
CA THR A 99 -22.62 -5.34 -5.54
C THR A 99 -21.93 -6.58 -6.10
N THR A 100 -20.69 -6.45 -6.61
CA THR A 100 -19.97 -7.52 -7.32
C THR A 100 -18.48 -7.21 -7.35
N ASP A 101 -17.70 -8.02 -8.10
CA ASP A 101 -16.28 -7.81 -8.36
C ASP A 101 -15.96 -7.89 -9.87
N LEU A 102 -14.74 -7.51 -10.25
CA LEU A 102 -14.30 -7.52 -11.65
C LEU A 102 -14.20 -8.94 -12.23
N PHE A 103 -13.96 -9.97 -11.41
CA PHE A 103 -14.01 -11.36 -11.86
C PHE A 103 -15.41 -11.75 -12.34
N THR A 104 -16.41 -11.37 -11.57
CA THR A 104 -17.82 -11.63 -11.91
C THR A 104 -18.23 -10.88 -13.17
N VAL A 105 -17.81 -9.60 -13.33
CA VAL A 105 -18.06 -8.84 -14.56
C VAL A 105 -17.40 -9.52 -15.76
N LYS A 106 -16.15 -9.96 -15.61
CA LYS A 106 -15.43 -10.73 -16.64
C LYS A 106 -16.15 -12.02 -17.00
N ALA A 107 -16.63 -12.76 -16.03
CA ALA A 107 -17.38 -14.01 -16.26
C ALA A 107 -18.71 -13.78 -17.01
N LYS A 108 -19.28 -12.58 -16.89
CA LYS A 108 -20.50 -12.16 -17.61
C LYS A 108 -20.22 -11.56 -19.01
N GLY A 109 -18.97 -11.58 -19.45
CA GLY A 109 -18.58 -11.13 -20.80
C GLY A 109 -17.91 -9.76 -20.86
N GLY A 110 -17.69 -9.07 -19.74
CA GLY A 110 -16.89 -7.85 -19.69
C GLY A 110 -15.43 -8.13 -20.06
N ASP A 111 -14.80 -7.23 -20.83
CA ASP A 111 -13.39 -7.40 -21.21
C ASP A 111 -12.47 -6.80 -20.15
N VAL A 112 -12.08 -7.64 -19.18
CA VAL A 112 -11.15 -7.30 -18.11
C VAL A 112 -9.84 -8.04 -18.32
N ARG A 113 -8.73 -7.31 -18.46
CA ARG A 113 -7.41 -7.88 -18.73
C ARG A 113 -6.43 -7.58 -17.59
N VAL A 114 -5.63 -8.59 -17.23
CA VAL A 114 -4.56 -8.45 -16.21
C VAL A 114 -3.26 -8.11 -16.91
N VAL A 115 -2.55 -7.12 -16.38
CA VAL A 115 -1.21 -6.71 -16.82
C VAL A 115 -0.28 -6.54 -15.63
N TYR A 116 1.02 -6.58 -15.91
CA TYR A 116 2.08 -6.35 -14.91
C TYR A 116 2.70 -4.95 -15.02
N SER A 117 2.36 -4.21 -16.08
CA SER A 117 2.86 -2.85 -16.29
C SER A 117 1.79 -2.00 -17.01
N PRO A 118 1.63 -0.71 -16.65
CA PRO A 118 0.72 0.18 -17.36
C PRO A 118 1.09 0.37 -18.84
N THR A 119 2.35 0.16 -19.23
CA THR A 119 2.78 0.21 -20.63
C THR A 119 2.23 -0.95 -21.46
N GLU A 120 1.83 -2.06 -20.84
CA GLU A 120 1.12 -3.14 -21.54
C GLU A 120 -0.28 -2.70 -21.99
N ALA A 121 -0.94 -1.83 -21.21
CA ALA A 121 -2.22 -1.25 -21.61
C ALA A 121 -2.09 -0.40 -22.89
N LEU A 122 -0.96 0.29 -23.11
CA LEU A 122 -0.69 1.00 -24.37
C LEU A 122 -0.55 0.04 -25.55
N LYS A 123 0.04 -1.13 -25.35
CA LYS A 123 0.12 -2.15 -26.41
C LYS A 123 -1.28 -2.64 -26.78
N ILE A 124 -2.15 -2.86 -25.79
CA ILE A 124 -3.54 -3.23 -26.01
C ILE A 124 -4.28 -2.13 -26.79
N ALA A 125 -4.10 -0.86 -26.40
CA ALA A 125 -4.73 0.27 -27.09
C ALA A 125 -4.32 0.40 -28.56
N ARG A 126 -3.05 0.13 -28.89
CA ARG A 126 -2.58 0.11 -30.28
C ARG A 126 -3.13 -1.07 -31.09
N GLN A 127 -3.36 -2.22 -30.44
CA GLN A 127 -3.88 -3.43 -31.08
C GLN A 127 -5.39 -3.37 -31.32
N ASP A 128 -6.12 -2.59 -30.53
CA ASP A 128 -7.57 -2.48 -30.57
C ASP A 128 -7.99 -0.99 -30.60
N PRO A 129 -7.74 -0.28 -31.73
CA PRO A 129 -7.94 1.16 -31.82
C PRO A 129 -9.40 1.62 -31.75
N GLU A 130 -10.34 0.73 -32.05
CA GLU A 130 -11.78 1.02 -32.05
C GLU A 130 -12.39 1.02 -30.66
N ARG A 131 -11.71 0.43 -29.70
CA ARG A 131 -12.21 0.30 -28.32
C ARG A 131 -11.43 1.20 -27.37
N LYS A 132 -12.10 1.63 -26.31
CA LYS A 132 -11.48 2.41 -25.23
C LYS A 132 -10.75 1.51 -24.26
N VAL A 133 -9.46 1.75 -24.03
CA VAL A 133 -8.65 1.02 -23.06
C VAL A 133 -8.50 1.87 -21.81
N VAL A 134 -9.03 1.40 -20.68
CA VAL A 134 -8.95 2.07 -19.40
C VAL A 134 -8.07 1.27 -18.45
N PHE A 135 -6.98 1.87 -18.01
CA PHE A 135 -6.11 1.28 -17.00
C PHE A 135 -6.51 1.75 -15.59
N LEU A 136 -6.85 0.83 -14.69
CA LEU A 136 -7.10 1.12 -13.27
C LEU A 136 -5.78 1.36 -12.55
N ALA A 137 -5.41 2.64 -12.45
CA ALA A 137 -4.13 3.12 -11.93
C ALA A 137 -4.20 3.33 -10.42
N ILE A 138 -4.09 2.23 -9.67
CA ILE A 138 -3.96 2.29 -8.20
C ILE A 138 -2.50 2.30 -7.79
N GLY A 139 -2.21 2.81 -6.60
CA GLY A 139 -0.85 2.70 -6.03
C GLY A 139 -0.47 3.81 -5.08
N PHE A 140 0.77 3.73 -4.67
CA PHE A 140 1.51 4.75 -3.95
C PHE A 140 2.53 5.41 -4.87
N GLU A 141 3.40 6.23 -4.31
CA GLU A 141 4.48 6.91 -5.04
C GLU A 141 5.38 5.94 -5.81
N THR A 142 5.43 4.67 -5.40
CA THR A 142 6.21 3.62 -6.07
C THR A 142 5.74 3.34 -7.50
N THR A 143 4.42 3.31 -7.72
CA THR A 143 3.81 2.99 -9.02
C THR A 143 3.47 4.23 -9.84
N ALA A 144 3.41 5.40 -9.20
CA ALA A 144 3.08 6.66 -9.85
C ALA A 144 3.98 6.99 -11.06
N PRO A 145 5.31 6.76 -11.04
CA PRO A 145 6.16 7.00 -12.20
C PRO A 145 5.79 6.18 -13.43
N ALA A 146 5.47 4.89 -13.26
CA ALA A 146 5.10 4.03 -14.37
C ALA A 146 3.73 4.41 -14.96
N ASN A 147 2.78 4.81 -14.10
CA ASN A 147 1.46 5.29 -14.50
C ASN A 147 1.59 6.63 -15.25
N ALA A 148 2.39 7.56 -14.71
CA ALA A 148 2.68 8.84 -15.38
C ALA A 148 3.35 8.62 -16.74
N MET A 149 4.34 7.72 -16.81
CA MET A 149 5.04 7.40 -18.06
C MET A 149 4.08 6.86 -19.13
N ALA A 150 3.12 6.01 -18.77
CA ALA A 150 2.13 5.49 -19.70
C ALA A 150 1.25 6.61 -20.28
N VAL A 151 0.75 7.52 -19.44
CA VAL A 151 -0.04 8.68 -19.89
C VAL A 151 0.79 9.62 -20.76
N TRP A 152 2.00 9.94 -20.33
CA TRP A 152 2.94 10.78 -21.07
C TRP A 152 3.28 10.19 -22.45
N GLN A 153 3.55 8.90 -22.50
CA GLN A 153 3.83 8.18 -23.75
C GLN A 153 2.60 8.15 -24.66
N ALA A 154 1.40 7.90 -24.11
CA ALA A 154 0.16 7.93 -24.88
C ALA A 154 -0.04 9.28 -25.57
N LYS A 155 0.18 10.38 -24.86
CA LYS A 155 0.10 11.72 -25.43
C LYS A 155 1.12 11.97 -26.53
N ARG A 156 2.38 11.59 -26.31
CA ARG A 156 3.44 11.76 -27.33
C ARG A 156 3.21 10.95 -28.59
N GLU A 157 2.62 9.78 -28.49
CA GLU A 157 2.35 8.89 -29.61
C GLU A 157 0.95 9.08 -30.22
N GLY A 158 0.13 9.98 -29.68
CA GLY A 158 -1.23 10.22 -30.17
C GLY A 158 -2.19 9.06 -29.95
N ILE A 159 -1.99 8.25 -28.90
CA ILE A 159 -2.87 7.11 -28.55
C ILE A 159 -4.12 7.66 -27.85
N GLY A 160 -5.15 8.02 -28.61
CA GLY A 160 -6.36 8.70 -28.09
C GLY A 160 -7.42 7.76 -27.51
N ASN A 161 -7.23 6.44 -27.61
CA ASN A 161 -8.16 5.45 -27.05
C ASN A 161 -7.69 4.86 -25.70
N PHE A 162 -6.58 5.36 -25.13
CA PHE A 162 -6.09 5.00 -23.81
C PHE A 162 -6.50 6.06 -22.76
N SER A 163 -6.81 5.62 -21.55
CA SER A 163 -7.03 6.51 -20.40
C SER A 163 -6.73 5.78 -19.08
N VAL A 164 -6.66 6.53 -17.99
CA VAL A 164 -6.40 6.00 -16.64
C VAL A 164 -7.53 6.37 -15.68
N LEU A 165 -8.01 5.40 -14.92
CA LEU A 165 -8.84 5.62 -13.73
C LEU A 165 -7.90 5.68 -12.51
N VAL A 166 -7.63 6.89 -12.02
CA VAL A 166 -6.57 7.11 -11.02
C VAL A 166 -7.08 6.94 -9.60
N SER A 167 -6.35 6.16 -8.80
CA SER A 167 -6.44 6.07 -7.34
C SER A 167 -5.04 5.96 -6.75
N GLN A 168 -4.22 6.98 -7.01
CA GLN A 168 -2.84 7.10 -6.52
C GLN A 168 -2.84 7.91 -5.23
N VAL A 169 -2.18 7.40 -4.19
CA VAL A 169 -2.15 7.99 -2.86
C VAL A 169 -0.72 8.21 -2.38
N LEU A 170 -0.56 9.09 -1.38
CA LEU A 170 0.74 9.56 -0.87
C LEU A 170 0.89 9.22 0.61
N VAL A 171 2.05 8.66 0.99
CA VAL A 171 2.32 8.18 2.35
C VAL A 171 2.45 9.31 3.38
N PRO A 172 3.19 10.40 3.17
CA PRO A 172 3.39 11.42 4.21
C PRO A 172 2.09 12.07 4.72
N PRO A 173 1.11 12.44 3.85
CA PRO A 173 -0.19 12.95 4.33
C PRO A 173 -1.00 11.92 5.13
N ALA A 174 -0.87 10.62 4.83
CA ALA A 174 -1.53 9.57 5.60
C ALA A 174 -0.97 9.45 7.03
N ILE A 175 0.36 9.53 7.17
CA ILE A 175 1.00 9.60 8.51
C ILE A 175 0.48 10.81 9.28
N ARG A 176 0.42 11.98 8.64
CA ARG A 176 -0.12 13.20 9.26
C ARG A 176 -1.56 13.01 9.74
N ALA A 177 -2.41 12.43 8.90
CA ALA A 177 -3.80 12.14 9.27
C ALA A 177 -3.92 11.18 10.45
N LEU A 178 -3.08 10.14 10.49
CA LEU A 178 -3.01 9.23 11.64
C LEU A 178 -2.58 9.95 12.91
N MET A 179 -1.52 10.74 12.86
CA MET A 179 -0.97 11.46 14.02
C MET A 179 -1.91 12.54 14.57
N THR A 180 -2.75 13.13 13.72
CA THR A 180 -3.77 14.11 14.16
C THR A 180 -5.03 13.47 14.73
N SER A 181 -5.18 12.15 14.61
CA SER A 181 -6.32 11.43 15.18
C SER A 181 -6.21 11.39 16.72
N PRO A 182 -7.28 11.73 17.47
CA PRO A 182 -7.26 11.69 18.94
C PRO A 182 -7.04 10.27 19.50
N ASP A 183 -7.32 9.25 18.72
CA ASP A 183 -7.15 7.85 19.11
C ASP A 183 -5.80 7.26 18.63
N CYS A 184 -4.87 8.09 18.13
CA CYS A 184 -3.55 7.62 17.70
C CYS A 184 -2.74 7.18 18.92
N ARG A 185 -2.20 5.97 18.85
CA ARG A 185 -1.32 5.40 19.88
C ARG A 185 0.07 5.06 19.37
N VAL A 186 0.38 5.46 18.12
CA VAL A 186 1.65 5.15 17.46
C VAL A 186 2.75 6.05 18.01
N ASN A 187 3.88 5.45 18.38
CA ASN A 187 5.03 6.14 18.93
C ASN A 187 6.18 6.28 17.92
N GLY A 188 6.18 5.49 16.85
CA GLY A 188 7.20 5.54 15.81
C GLY A 188 6.76 4.83 14.53
N PHE A 189 7.37 5.21 13.40
CA PHE A 189 6.99 4.65 12.10
C PHE A 189 8.17 3.98 11.38
N ILE A 190 7.89 2.82 10.78
CA ILE A 190 8.76 2.22 9.76
C ILE A 190 8.22 2.67 8.40
N ALA A 191 8.93 3.57 7.76
CA ALA A 191 8.55 4.11 6.45
C ALA A 191 8.89 3.12 5.33
N PRO A 192 8.10 3.11 4.22
CA PRO A 192 8.22 2.14 3.13
C PRO A 192 9.44 2.43 2.26
N GLY A 193 10.46 1.58 2.32
CA GLY A 193 11.72 1.75 1.58
C GLY A 193 11.54 1.92 0.07
N HIS A 194 10.58 1.22 -0.56
CA HIS A 194 10.37 1.35 -2.00
C HIS A 194 9.70 2.68 -2.40
N VAL A 195 8.84 3.26 -1.55
CA VAL A 195 8.34 4.63 -1.74
C VAL A 195 9.50 5.61 -1.65
N CYS A 196 10.34 5.47 -0.62
CA CYS A 196 11.51 6.31 -0.42
C CYS A 196 12.59 6.15 -1.52
N THR A 197 12.66 5.01 -2.20
CA THR A 197 13.51 4.84 -3.40
C THR A 197 13.10 5.82 -4.51
N VAL A 198 11.81 6.12 -4.64
CA VAL A 198 11.28 7.07 -5.63
C VAL A 198 11.32 8.49 -5.11
N MET A 199 10.77 8.74 -3.91
CA MET A 199 10.54 10.09 -3.39
C MET A 199 11.66 10.62 -2.50
N GLY A 200 12.58 9.75 -2.03
CA GLY A 200 13.48 10.10 -0.94
C GLY A 200 12.76 10.07 0.41
N TYR A 201 13.36 10.73 1.41
CA TYR A 201 12.77 10.79 2.75
C TYR A 201 12.76 12.20 3.37
N GLU A 202 13.07 13.23 2.58
CA GLU A 202 13.06 14.63 3.01
C GLU A 202 11.69 15.06 3.56
N GLU A 203 10.59 14.60 2.94
CA GLU A 203 9.23 14.97 3.34
C GLU A 203 8.86 14.49 4.76
N TYR A 204 9.50 13.44 5.26
CA TYR A 204 9.27 12.94 6.62
C TYR A 204 9.84 13.87 7.70
N GLU A 205 10.82 14.72 7.40
CA GLU A 205 11.39 15.66 8.39
C GLU A 205 10.34 16.64 8.91
N GLY A 206 9.39 17.03 8.05
CA GLY A 206 8.25 17.84 8.46
C GLY A 206 7.36 17.14 9.49
N LEU A 207 7.13 15.84 9.32
CA LEU A 207 6.33 15.05 10.26
C LEU A 207 7.04 14.89 11.61
N VAL A 208 8.33 14.57 11.58
CA VAL A 208 9.14 14.46 12.80
C VAL A 208 9.13 15.76 13.60
N ARG A 209 9.32 16.90 12.93
CA ARG A 209 9.28 18.22 13.55
C ARG A 209 7.92 18.55 14.16
N ASP A 210 6.83 18.27 13.43
CA ASP A 210 5.48 18.67 13.83
C ASP A 210 4.92 17.78 14.94
N PHE A 211 5.26 16.49 14.97
CA PHE A 211 4.67 15.50 15.88
C PHE A 211 5.67 14.92 16.89
N HIS A 212 6.94 15.24 16.79
CA HIS A 212 8.01 14.66 17.60
C HIS A 212 7.96 13.12 17.63
N VAL A 213 7.76 12.52 16.46
CA VAL A 213 7.66 11.06 16.27
C VAL A 213 8.83 10.57 15.42
N PRO A 214 9.63 9.59 15.87
CA PRO A 214 10.73 9.05 15.09
C PRO A 214 10.22 8.25 13.88
N ILE A 215 10.91 8.39 12.74
CA ILE A 215 10.60 7.68 11.51
C ILE A 215 11.87 7.02 10.99
N VAL A 216 11.83 5.71 10.74
CA VAL A 216 12.95 4.98 10.15
C VAL A 216 12.53 4.40 8.81
N VAL A 217 13.25 4.77 7.75
CA VAL A 217 13.06 4.14 6.43
C VAL A 217 13.59 2.73 6.48
N GLY A 218 12.71 1.73 6.34
CA GLY A 218 13.05 0.32 6.45
C GLY A 218 12.98 -0.43 5.12
N GLY A 219 13.83 -1.45 4.96
CA GLY A 219 13.72 -2.42 3.87
C GLY A 219 12.61 -3.45 4.11
N PHE A 220 12.75 -4.63 3.49
CA PHE A 220 11.66 -5.61 3.43
C PHE A 220 12.02 -6.98 3.96
N GLU A 221 13.30 -7.24 4.18
CA GLU A 221 13.74 -8.52 4.70
C GLU A 221 13.72 -8.55 6.24
N PRO A 222 13.71 -9.73 6.88
CA PRO A 222 13.63 -9.83 8.34
C PRO A 222 14.67 -8.99 9.09
N VAL A 223 15.91 -9.00 8.63
CA VAL A 223 17.00 -8.22 9.25
C VAL A 223 16.76 -6.73 9.10
N ASP A 224 16.32 -6.26 7.91
CA ASP A 224 16.00 -4.86 7.68
C ASP A 224 14.97 -4.33 8.69
N LEU A 225 13.90 -5.11 8.89
CA LEU A 225 12.81 -4.70 9.76
C LEU A 225 13.21 -4.70 11.24
N LEU A 226 13.97 -5.69 11.69
CA LEU A 226 14.47 -5.72 13.06
C LEU A 226 15.52 -4.64 13.33
N GLU A 227 16.36 -4.29 12.35
CA GLU A 227 17.25 -3.14 12.44
C GLU A 227 16.46 -1.82 12.54
N ALA A 228 15.41 -1.66 11.71
CA ALA A 228 14.55 -0.47 11.76
C ALA A 228 13.84 -0.36 13.12
N VAL A 229 13.34 -1.46 13.68
CA VAL A 229 12.75 -1.50 15.04
C VAL A 229 13.80 -1.10 16.08
N LEU A 230 15.02 -1.64 16.02
CA LEU A 230 16.09 -1.29 16.94
C LEU A 230 16.46 0.20 16.89
N MET A 231 16.52 0.78 15.68
CA MET A 231 16.79 2.20 15.48
C MET A 231 15.67 3.07 16.09
N LEU A 232 14.40 2.69 15.92
CA LEU A 232 13.26 3.38 16.53
C LEU A 232 13.33 3.29 18.07
N VAL A 233 13.56 2.10 18.62
CA VAL A 233 13.67 1.90 20.07
C VAL A 233 14.79 2.75 20.66
N LYS A 234 15.96 2.79 20.01
CA LYS A 234 17.09 3.62 20.47
C LYS A 234 16.75 5.13 20.50
N GLN A 235 15.96 5.61 19.54
CA GLN A 235 15.49 7.01 19.56
C GLN A 235 14.47 7.23 20.68
N LEU A 236 13.46 6.37 20.78
CA LEU A 236 12.38 6.47 21.76
C LEU A 236 12.89 6.44 23.21
N GLU A 237 13.83 5.53 23.51
CA GLU A 237 14.42 5.41 24.86
C GLU A 237 15.28 6.63 25.26
N LYS A 238 15.76 7.40 24.28
CA LYS A 238 16.48 8.65 24.50
C LYS A 238 15.59 9.89 24.47
N GLY A 239 14.30 9.75 24.15
CA GLY A 239 13.40 10.88 23.90
C GLY A 239 13.78 11.69 22.67
N GLU A 240 14.42 11.06 21.69
CA GLU A 240 14.81 11.66 20.42
C GLU A 240 13.76 11.36 19.34
N ALA A 241 13.66 12.26 18.34
CA ALA A 241 12.83 12.03 17.17
C ALA A 241 13.56 12.62 15.95
N ARG A 242 13.92 11.75 15.01
CA ARG A 242 14.53 12.13 13.73
C ARG A 242 14.18 11.12 12.66
N VAL A 243 14.38 11.50 11.40
CA VAL A 243 14.33 10.57 10.28
C VAL A 243 15.66 9.86 10.15
N GLU A 244 15.65 8.51 10.17
CA GLU A 244 16.83 7.70 9.88
C GLU A 244 16.54 6.76 8.70
N ASN A 245 17.58 6.38 7.98
CA ASN A 245 17.48 5.49 6.85
C ASN A 245 18.26 4.19 7.12
N GLN A 246 17.54 3.10 7.41
CA GLN A 246 18.10 1.75 7.48
C GLN A 246 18.38 1.20 6.07
N TYR A 247 17.54 1.55 5.09
CA TYR A 247 17.57 0.97 3.73
C TYR A 247 18.56 1.68 2.80
N VAL A 248 19.75 1.99 3.32
CA VAL A 248 20.78 2.80 2.63
C VAL A 248 21.25 2.22 1.29
N ARG A 249 21.12 0.89 1.10
CA ARG A 249 21.50 0.25 -0.16
C ARG A 249 20.59 0.58 -1.35
N SER A 250 19.41 1.13 -1.10
CA SER A 250 18.42 1.45 -2.13
C SER A 250 17.87 2.85 -2.06
N VAL A 251 17.92 3.49 -0.90
CA VAL A 251 17.29 4.80 -0.66
C VAL A 251 18.34 5.86 -0.41
N ASN A 252 18.20 6.99 -1.09
CA ASN A 252 18.94 8.21 -0.81
C ASN A 252 17.98 9.34 -0.40
N TYR A 253 18.52 10.45 0.10
CA TYR A 253 17.74 11.55 0.68
C TYR A 253 16.72 12.15 -0.28
N GLN A 254 17.09 12.35 -1.54
CA GLN A 254 16.24 13.01 -2.55
C GLN A 254 15.45 12.04 -3.43
N GLY A 255 15.71 10.74 -3.33
CA GLY A 255 15.08 9.72 -4.17
C GLY A 255 15.47 9.81 -5.65
N ASN A 256 14.57 9.39 -6.52
CA ASN A 256 14.77 9.37 -7.98
C ASN A 256 14.17 10.61 -8.64
N LEU A 257 14.96 11.66 -8.78
CA LEU A 257 14.50 12.93 -9.36
C LEU A 257 13.94 12.83 -10.80
N PRO A 258 14.49 11.99 -11.72
CA PRO A 258 13.86 11.76 -13.02
C PRO A 258 12.44 11.18 -12.90
N ALA A 259 12.23 10.19 -12.04
CA ALA A 259 10.91 9.60 -11.82
C ALA A 259 9.92 10.61 -11.23
N GLN A 260 10.35 11.40 -10.24
CA GLN A 260 9.54 12.47 -9.64
C GLN A 260 9.13 13.53 -10.68
N ARG A 261 10.03 13.89 -11.62
CA ARG A 261 9.71 14.85 -12.69
C ARG A 261 8.57 14.37 -13.58
N VAL A 262 8.60 13.12 -14.00
CA VAL A 262 7.52 12.54 -14.84
C VAL A 262 6.19 12.51 -14.08
N VAL A 263 6.21 12.17 -12.79
CA VAL A 263 5.00 12.23 -11.96
C VAL A 263 4.44 13.65 -11.91
N LYS A 264 5.28 14.64 -11.62
CA LYS A 264 4.87 16.05 -11.53
C LYS A 264 4.43 16.65 -12.88
N GLU A 265 4.89 16.10 -14.01
CA GLU A 265 4.48 16.53 -15.34
C GLU A 265 3.05 16.07 -15.65
N VAL A 266 2.69 14.85 -15.28
CA VAL A 266 1.39 14.24 -15.61
C VAL A 266 0.35 14.43 -14.53
N PHE A 267 0.77 14.37 -13.27
CA PHE A 267 -0.12 14.44 -12.11
C PHE A 267 0.12 15.69 -11.29
N GLU A 268 -0.92 16.09 -10.58
CA GLU A 268 -0.86 17.08 -9.51
C GLU A 268 -1.45 16.54 -8.22
N ILE A 269 -1.02 17.10 -7.10
CA ILE A 269 -1.50 16.70 -5.77
C ILE A 269 -2.95 17.17 -5.59
N ALA A 270 -3.78 16.30 -5.00
CA ALA A 270 -5.18 16.57 -4.73
C ALA A 270 -5.62 15.90 -3.43
N ASP A 271 -6.76 16.32 -2.92
CA ASP A 271 -7.45 15.61 -1.85
C ASP A 271 -7.88 14.24 -2.36
N GLN A 272 -7.71 13.23 -1.54
CA GLN A 272 -8.05 11.86 -1.90
C GLN A 272 -8.79 11.17 -0.77
N LYS A 273 -9.85 10.45 -1.11
CA LYS A 273 -10.52 9.54 -0.19
C LYS A 273 -9.68 8.26 -0.06
N TRP A 274 -9.49 7.81 1.16
CA TRP A 274 -8.83 6.55 1.51
C TRP A 274 -9.86 5.60 2.10
N ARG A 275 -9.87 4.37 1.62
CA ARG A 275 -10.80 3.36 2.12
C ARG A 275 -10.67 3.20 3.62
N GLY A 276 -11.80 3.35 4.34
CA GLY A 276 -11.86 3.20 5.78
C GLY A 276 -11.25 4.33 6.62
N ILE A 277 -10.65 5.37 6.00
CA ILE A 277 -10.07 6.51 6.72
C ILE A 277 -10.88 7.79 6.43
N GLY A 278 -11.36 7.94 5.19
CA GLY A 278 -12.06 9.15 4.75
C GLY A 278 -11.21 10.00 3.80
N VAL A 279 -11.63 11.26 3.60
CA VAL A 279 -10.88 12.20 2.77
C VAL A 279 -9.70 12.75 3.55
N ILE A 280 -8.50 12.58 2.99
CA ILE A 280 -7.27 13.17 3.52
C ILE A 280 -6.84 14.28 2.57
N PRO A 281 -6.68 15.52 3.05
CA PRO A 281 -6.21 16.63 2.21
C PRO A 281 -4.83 16.36 1.63
N MET A 282 -4.62 16.76 0.37
CA MET A 282 -3.33 16.70 -0.33
C MET A 282 -2.67 15.30 -0.34
N SER A 283 -3.48 14.24 -0.30
CA SER A 283 -3.00 12.86 -0.11
C SER A 283 -3.10 11.96 -1.31
N GLY A 284 -3.41 12.50 -2.45
CA GLY A 284 -3.49 11.74 -3.69
C GLY A 284 -3.02 12.51 -4.90
N LEU A 285 -3.03 11.82 -6.03
CA LEU A 285 -2.67 12.37 -7.32
C LEU A 285 -3.88 12.35 -8.26
N ARG A 286 -4.08 13.43 -8.99
CA ARG A 286 -5.03 13.50 -10.10
C ARG A 286 -4.32 13.87 -11.40
N VAL A 287 -4.91 13.52 -12.51
CA VAL A 287 -4.40 13.90 -13.84
C VAL A 287 -4.48 15.42 -14.00
N ARG A 288 -3.40 16.05 -14.45
CA ARG A 288 -3.36 17.48 -14.77
C ARG A 288 -4.28 17.80 -15.94
N GLU A 289 -4.76 19.03 -16.01
CA GLU A 289 -5.68 19.50 -17.07
C GLU A 289 -5.08 19.29 -18.47
N GLU A 290 -3.76 19.47 -18.64
CA GLU A 290 -3.06 19.27 -19.91
C GLU A 290 -3.07 17.82 -20.40
N TYR A 291 -3.40 16.90 -19.52
CA TYR A 291 -3.56 15.45 -19.76
C TYR A 291 -5.01 14.97 -19.57
N GLY A 292 -5.98 15.90 -19.45
CA GLY A 292 -7.38 15.62 -19.15
C GLY A 292 -8.07 14.67 -20.12
N ASP A 293 -7.60 14.58 -21.37
CA ASP A 293 -8.09 13.62 -22.38
C ASP A 293 -7.70 12.16 -22.04
N TYR A 294 -6.87 11.95 -21.04
CA TYR A 294 -6.47 10.63 -20.51
C TYR A 294 -7.09 10.32 -19.15
N ASP A 295 -7.95 11.18 -18.60
CA ASP A 295 -8.66 10.95 -17.34
C ASP A 295 -9.98 10.23 -17.59
N ALA A 296 -10.03 8.94 -17.24
CA ALA A 296 -11.23 8.13 -17.41
C ALA A 296 -12.43 8.66 -16.60
N SER A 297 -12.21 9.22 -15.41
CA SER A 297 -13.30 9.80 -14.60
C SER A 297 -13.99 10.95 -15.32
N ARG A 298 -13.23 11.78 -16.02
CA ARG A 298 -13.73 12.89 -16.85
C ARG A 298 -14.38 12.38 -18.13
N ILE A 299 -13.70 11.50 -18.87
CA ILE A 299 -14.16 10.97 -20.18
C ILE A 299 -15.50 10.26 -20.05
N PHE A 300 -15.70 9.48 -19.01
CA PHE A 300 -16.88 8.64 -18.83
C PHE A 300 -17.91 9.21 -17.85
N GLY A 301 -17.68 10.40 -17.26
CA GLY A 301 -18.61 11.06 -16.37
C GLY A 301 -18.86 10.33 -15.05
N LEU A 302 -17.83 9.74 -14.45
CA LEU A 302 -17.96 8.85 -13.29
C LEU A 302 -18.02 9.56 -11.93
N ALA A 303 -18.07 10.88 -11.90
CA ALA A 303 -18.00 11.68 -10.66
C ALA A 303 -19.17 11.43 -9.69
N ALA A 304 -20.34 11.03 -10.21
CA ALA A 304 -21.55 10.83 -9.40
C ALA A 304 -21.59 9.47 -8.66
N ILE A 305 -20.67 8.56 -8.94
CA ILE A 305 -20.63 7.24 -8.28
C ILE A 305 -20.09 7.41 -6.87
N THR A 306 -20.92 7.08 -5.88
CA THR A 306 -20.61 7.07 -4.45
C THR A 306 -20.89 5.69 -3.87
N ALA A 307 -20.16 5.32 -2.82
CA ALA A 307 -20.33 4.03 -2.16
C ALA A 307 -20.06 4.14 -0.65
N GLU A 308 -20.71 3.28 0.12
CA GLU A 308 -20.51 3.16 1.57
C GLU A 308 -19.88 1.82 1.91
N GLU A 309 -18.87 1.85 2.78
CA GLU A 309 -18.16 0.64 3.22
C GLU A 309 -19.08 -0.27 4.04
N PRO A 310 -18.92 -1.60 3.91
CA PRO A 310 -19.67 -2.55 4.72
C PRO A 310 -19.43 -2.33 6.22
N ALA A 311 -20.49 -2.11 7.01
CA ALA A 311 -20.39 -1.84 8.45
C ALA A 311 -19.73 -2.98 9.26
N GLU A 312 -19.77 -4.21 8.74
CA GLU A 312 -19.17 -5.38 9.39
C GLU A 312 -17.63 -5.43 9.26
N CYS A 313 -17.05 -4.69 8.30
CA CYS A 313 -15.62 -4.71 8.04
C CYS A 313 -14.89 -3.68 8.92
N ILE A 314 -14.07 -4.16 9.86
CA ILE A 314 -13.26 -3.29 10.72
C ILE A 314 -11.91 -2.90 10.12
N SER A 315 -11.70 -3.07 8.80
CA SER A 315 -10.41 -2.77 8.15
C SER A 315 -9.92 -1.35 8.40
N ALA A 316 -10.84 -0.39 8.51
CA ALA A 316 -10.55 0.99 8.91
C ALA A 316 -9.77 1.07 10.23
N GLN A 317 -10.23 0.35 11.25
CA GLN A 317 -9.59 0.33 12.57
C GLN A 317 -8.25 -0.42 12.55
N VAL A 318 -8.15 -1.45 11.70
CA VAL A 318 -6.88 -2.20 11.50
C VAL A 318 -5.84 -1.31 10.86
N LEU A 319 -6.16 -0.63 9.75
CA LEU A 319 -5.24 0.25 9.02
C LEU A 319 -4.86 1.52 9.79
N GLN A 320 -5.60 1.85 10.86
CA GLN A 320 -5.26 2.93 11.79
C GLN A 320 -4.47 2.44 13.01
N GLY A 321 -4.11 1.15 13.07
CA GLY A 321 -3.39 0.56 14.19
C GLY A 321 -4.17 0.45 15.50
N ARG A 322 -5.52 0.59 15.46
CA ARG A 322 -6.40 0.53 16.64
C ARG A 322 -6.82 -0.89 16.99
N LYS A 323 -6.89 -1.77 15.99
CA LYS A 323 -7.32 -3.17 16.09
C LYS A 323 -6.39 -4.06 15.30
N LYS A 324 -6.33 -5.34 15.67
CA LYS A 324 -5.69 -6.39 14.86
C LYS A 324 -6.73 -7.08 13.98
N PRO A 325 -6.33 -7.72 12.87
CA PRO A 325 -7.26 -8.51 12.03
C PRO A 325 -8.04 -9.56 12.82
N THR A 326 -7.43 -10.17 13.82
CA THR A 326 -8.04 -11.18 14.71
C THR A 326 -9.16 -10.64 15.61
N ASP A 327 -9.24 -9.31 15.81
CA ASP A 327 -10.33 -8.67 16.56
C ASP A 327 -11.62 -8.54 15.72
N CYS A 328 -11.56 -8.87 14.42
CA CYS A 328 -12.70 -8.78 13.54
C CYS A 328 -13.60 -10.02 13.68
N PRO A 329 -14.90 -9.85 14.01
CA PRO A 329 -15.82 -11.00 14.16
C PRO A 329 -15.98 -11.85 12.89
N ALA A 330 -15.76 -11.23 11.70
CA ALA A 330 -15.87 -11.94 10.43
C ALA A 330 -14.56 -12.65 10.02
N PHE A 331 -13.43 -12.33 10.68
CA PHE A 331 -12.11 -12.84 10.30
C PHE A 331 -12.03 -14.37 10.37
N GLY A 332 -11.64 -14.99 9.24
CA GLY A 332 -11.48 -16.43 9.12
C GLY A 332 -12.80 -17.24 9.16
N MET A 333 -13.92 -16.55 9.32
CA MET A 333 -15.27 -17.13 9.31
C MET A 333 -15.96 -16.79 7.97
N ARG A 334 -16.68 -15.67 7.91
CA ARG A 334 -17.32 -15.18 6.69
C ARG A 334 -16.37 -14.39 5.78
N CYS A 335 -15.27 -13.86 6.34
CA CYS A 335 -14.25 -13.13 5.60
C CYS A 335 -12.97 -13.96 5.47
N THR A 336 -12.72 -14.45 4.27
CA THR A 336 -11.55 -15.28 3.91
C THR A 336 -10.96 -14.75 2.59
N PRO A 337 -9.73 -15.17 2.20
CA PRO A 337 -9.18 -14.78 0.88
C PRO A 337 -10.04 -15.23 -0.31
N GLN A 338 -10.85 -16.28 -0.15
CA GLN A 338 -11.79 -16.77 -1.18
C GLN A 338 -13.07 -15.91 -1.22
N TYR A 339 -13.51 -15.44 -0.05
CA TYR A 339 -14.74 -14.64 0.11
C TYR A 339 -14.43 -13.39 0.95
N PRO A 340 -13.71 -12.43 0.40
CA PRO A 340 -13.30 -11.24 1.14
C PRO A 340 -14.48 -10.27 1.33
N LEU A 341 -14.71 -9.83 2.58
CA LEU A 341 -15.65 -8.73 2.86
C LEU A 341 -14.98 -7.37 2.70
N GLY A 342 -13.67 -7.29 2.86
CA GLY A 342 -12.90 -6.08 2.74
C GLY A 342 -11.60 -6.27 1.96
N ALA A 343 -11.12 -5.22 1.34
CA ALA A 343 -9.93 -5.23 0.51
C ALA A 343 -8.66 -5.77 1.20
N PRO A 344 -8.40 -5.57 2.51
CA PRO A 344 -7.21 -6.12 3.17
C PRO A 344 -7.16 -7.65 3.27
N MET A 345 -8.26 -8.36 2.93
CA MET A 345 -8.29 -9.82 2.83
C MET A 345 -7.95 -10.33 1.43
N VAL A 346 -7.85 -9.44 0.42
CA VAL A 346 -7.61 -9.80 -0.98
C VAL A 346 -6.14 -9.96 -1.31
N SER A 347 -5.36 -8.93 -1.04
CA SER A 347 -3.93 -8.88 -1.37
C SER A 347 -3.09 -9.56 -0.30
N ALA A 348 -2.04 -10.27 -0.70
CA ALA A 348 -1.04 -10.82 0.23
C ALA A 348 -0.32 -9.74 1.07
N GLU A 349 -0.36 -8.49 0.62
CA GLU A 349 0.15 -7.31 1.34
C GLU A 349 -0.87 -6.71 2.31
N GLY A 350 -2.11 -7.15 2.28
CA GLY A 350 -3.14 -6.70 3.20
C GLY A 350 -2.98 -7.36 4.58
N ALA A 351 -3.12 -6.57 5.65
CA ALA A 351 -2.94 -7.06 7.02
C ALA A 351 -3.85 -8.28 7.31
N CYS A 352 -5.12 -8.25 6.90
CA CYS A 352 -6.05 -9.38 7.12
C CYS A 352 -5.59 -10.65 6.41
N ALA A 353 -5.18 -10.56 5.14
CA ALA A 353 -4.69 -11.72 4.38
C ALA A 353 -3.37 -12.26 4.96
N ALA A 354 -2.46 -11.38 5.37
CA ALA A 354 -1.20 -11.76 6.00
C ALA A 354 -1.44 -12.53 7.31
N TYR A 355 -2.31 -12.01 8.18
CA TYR A 355 -2.71 -12.73 9.40
C TYR A 355 -3.39 -14.05 9.08
N TYR A 356 -4.30 -14.09 8.12
CA TYR A 356 -5.00 -15.29 7.73
C TYR A 356 -4.05 -16.40 7.27
N ASN A 357 -3.04 -16.04 6.50
CA ASN A 357 -2.10 -17.00 5.92
C ASN A 357 -1.03 -17.47 6.91
N TYR A 358 -0.60 -16.60 7.85
CA TYR A 358 0.58 -16.87 8.67
C TYR A 358 0.29 -16.99 10.17
N ARG A 359 -0.90 -16.61 10.65
CA ARG A 359 -1.31 -16.70 12.07
C ARG A 359 -2.40 -17.74 12.34
N ARG A 360 -2.75 -18.58 11.37
CA ARG A 360 -3.62 -19.73 11.62
C ARG A 360 -2.84 -20.85 12.31
N GLN A 361 -3.52 -21.56 13.22
CA GLN A 361 -2.99 -22.72 13.96
C GLN A 361 -2.63 -23.94 13.09
N PHE A 362 -2.69 -23.82 11.76
CA PHE A 362 -2.25 -24.86 10.84
C PHE A 362 -0.90 -24.47 10.23
N PRO A 363 0.14 -25.33 10.39
CA PRO A 363 1.44 -25.06 9.77
C PRO A 363 1.29 -25.00 8.25
N VAL A 364 1.50 -23.84 7.67
CA VAL A 364 1.67 -23.72 6.23
C VAL A 364 3.05 -24.27 5.91
N PRO A 365 3.20 -25.26 4.99
CA PRO A 365 4.50 -25.75 4.59
C PRO A 365 5.35 -24.57 4.07
N GLY A 366 6.45 -24.26 4.72
CA GLY A 366 7.37 -23.17 4.39
C GLY A 366 7.40 -21.98 5.36
N SER A 367 6.52 -21.90 6.37
CA SER A 367 6.57 -20.84 7.40
C SER A 367 7.56 -21.10 8.55
N GLN A 368 8.32 -22.21 8.50
CA GLN A 368 9.13 -22.72 9.62
C GLN A 368 10.57 -22.21 9.65
N PHE A 369 10.90 -21.04 9.13
CA PHE A 369 12.32 -20.65 9.10
C PHE A 369 12.84 -19.90 10.35
N LEU A 370 12.01 -19.43 11.25
CA LEU A 370 12.48 -18.74 12.46
C LEU A 370 12.03 -19.35 13.81
N VAL A 371 11.12 -20.35 13.81
CA VAL A 371 10.58 -20.96 15.05
C VAL A 371 10.91 -22.45 15.10
N THR A 372 12.15 -22.80 15.15
CA THR A 372 12.62 -24.07 15.75
C THR A 372 13.84 -23.80 16.62
N PRO A 373 13.89 -24.42 17.85
CA PRO A 373 14.83 -24.11 18.91
C PRO A 373 16.28 -24.37 18.54
#